data_1e1bbb0993ffa54c90aa417e4621056a
#
_entry.id   1e1bbb0993ffa54c90aa417e4621056a
#
_cell.length_a   1.000
_cell.length_b   1.000
_cell.length_c   1.000
_cell.angle_alpha   90.00
_cell.angle_beta   90.00
_cell.angle_gamma   90.00
#
_symmetry.space_group_name_H-M   'P 1'
#
loop_
_entity.id
_entity.type
_entity.pdbx_description
1 polymer ?
#
loop_
_entity_poly.entity_id
_entity_poly.type
_entity_poly.pdbx_seq_one_letter_code
_entity_poly.pdbx_strand_id
1 'polypeptide(L)'
;SEFQDHHGIDISFNRPGMAFICKETDRDNLEHNVQLQQSLGVDTSVIDSHALRELEPGGSFSEDECAAWEPEAGNVNPVQTVHAVLDCATRAGAEARIGLRVTGFMRNGDRIQGVELDDGSCVAAAMVIVAAGPWAGQLLEEAGVPLPLQALRPEQAFFEPPAGAREKRLIYGDLTNGIYWKPELAGWTRVGFLDMNDDAVVDDPDHYDEGVSGEFISACRERLSKRLPHYSMSPSWGGVGALYTVTPDSHPLIGPVPGLDGIWVVSGFSGHGFKMAPAVGRGVAAAIGNDQPGNFEGDFFAPDRFTRKAPIEVRYGYGILG
;
A
#
# COMPACT_ATOMS: atom_id res chain seq x y z
N SER A 1 18.29 10.20 0.34
CA SER A 1 17.08 10.05 -0.52
C SER A 1 16.73 11.41 -1.08
N GLU A 2 16.13 11.45 -2.26
CA GLU A 2 15.70 12.73 -2.85
C GLU A 2 14.80 13.54 -1.89
N PHE A 3 13.96 12.88 -1.11
CA PHE A 3 13.14 13.53 -0.10
C PHE A 3 13.99 14.24 0.96
N GLN A 4 14.98 13.56 1.51
CA GLN A 4 15.89 14.15 2.49
C GLN A 4 16.73 15.28 1.88
N ASP A 5 17.19 15.11 0.63
CA ASP A 5 18.01 16.09 -0.07
C ASP A 5 17.21 17.38 -0.36
N HIS A 6 15.91 17.25 -0.68
CA HIS A 6 15.05 18.41 -0.97
C HIS A 6 14.46 19.07 0.28
N HIS A 7 14.12 18.31 1.32
CA HIS A 7 13.38 18.81 2.49
C HIS A 7 14.19 18.87 3.77
N GLY A 8 15.41 18.28 3.78
CA GLY A 8 16.28 18.23 4.96
C GLY A 8 15.78 17.35 6.09
N ILE A 9 14.78 16.46 5.83
CA ILE A 9 14.14 15.61 6.82
C ILE A 9 14.47 14.15 6.52
N ASP A 10 15.05 13.46 7.51
CA ASP A 10 15.29 12.01 7.41
C ASP A 10 14.00 11.22 7.65
N ILE A 11 13.66 10.34 6.71
CA ILE A 11 12.53 9.40 6.79
C ILE A 11 12.98 7.97 7.03
N SER A 12 14.24 7.79 7.43
CA SER A 12 14.88 6.48 7.66
C SER A 12 14.81 5.56 6.43
N PHE A 13 15.13 6.13 5.25
CA PHE A 13 15.11 5.36 4.02
C PHE A 13 16.24 4.35 3.98
N ASN A 14 15.89 3.06 3.96
CA ASN A 14 16.80 1.94 3.85
C ASN A 14 16.63 1.23 2.51
N ARG A 15 17.73 0.88 1.83
CA ARG A 15 17.74 0.20 0.53
C ARG A 15 18.30 -1.22 0.65
N PRO A 16 17.54 -2.18 1.15
CA PRO A 16 18.00 -3.57 1.20
C PRO A 16 17.99 -4.23 -0.18
N GLY A 17 17.18 -3.76 -1.11
CA GLY A 17 16.80 -4.44 -2.34
C GLY A 17 15.58 -5.33 -2.13
N MET A 18 14.90 -5.68 -3.22
CA MET A 18 13.69 -6.52 -3.22
C MET A 18 13.75 -7.58 -4.31
N ALA A 19 13.40 -8.81 -3.96
CA ALA A 19 13.17 -9.88 -4.93
C ALA A 19 11.70 -10.33 -4.91
N PHE A 20 11.11 -10.42 -6.09
CA PHE A 20 9.73 -10.87 -6.29
C PHE A 20 9.75 -12.24 -6.94
N ILE A 21 9.50 -13.30 -6.16
CA ILE A 21 9.69 -14.70 -6.55
C ILE A 21 8.41 -15.26 -7.16
N CYS A 22 8.52 -15.90 -8.31
CA CYS A 22 7.45 -16.64 -8.95
C CYS A 22 7.94 -17.97 -9.52
N LYS A 23 7.02 -18.77 -10.07
CA LYS A 23 7.36 -19.98 -10.79
C LYS A 23 7.93 -19.65 -12.18
N GLU A 24 8.79 -20.51 -12.68
CA GLU A 24 9.34 -20.43 -14.04
C GLU A 24 8.25 -20.42 -15.12
N THR A 25 7.08 -21.03 -14.83
CA THR A 25 5.89 -20.97 -15.71
C THR A 25 5.34 -19.56 -15.91
N ASP A 26 5.63 -18.62 -14.99
CA ASP A 26 5.19 -17.24 -15.06
C ASP A 26 6.28 -16.29 -15.57
N ARG A 27 7.44 -16.83 -15.99
CA ARG A 27 8.60 -16.05 -16.45
C ARG A 27 8.26 -15.04 -17.53
N ASP A 28 7.50 -15.44 -18.55
CA ASP A 28 7.15 -14.58 -19.68
C ASP A 28 6.40 -13.32 -19.21
N ASN A 29 5.47 -13.49 -18.26
CA ASN A 29 4.74 -12.38 -17.66
C ASN A 29 5.67 -11.50 -16.79
N LEU A 30 6.56 -12.13 -16.04
CA LEU A 30 7.54 -11.43 -15.22
C LEU A 30 8.49 -10.59 -16.09
N GLU A 31 9.01 -11.17 -17.18
CA GLU A 31 9.89 -10.47 -18.14
C GLU A 31 9.20 -9.29 -18.78
N HIS A 32 7.93 -9.43 -19.15
CA HIS A 32 7.15 -8.31 -19.69
C HIS A 32 7.02 -7.16 -18.67
N ASN A 33 6.73 -7.45 -17.41
CA ASN A 33 6.65 -6.45 -16.35
C ASN A 33 8.01 -5.78 -16.10
N VAL A 34 9.08 -6.57 -16.04
CA VAL A 34 10.45 -6.06 -15.88
C VAL A 34 10.84 -5.13 -17.05
N GLN A 35 10.52 -5.51 -18.30
CA GLN A 35 10.78 -4.65 -19.46
C GLN A 35 9.99 -3.33 -19.38
N LEU A 36 8.73 -3.38 -18.96
CA LEU A 36 7.94 -2.16 -18.74
C LEU A 36 8.57 -1.26 -17.67
N GLN A 37 8.95 -1.82 -16.51
CA GLN A 37 9.62 -1.10 -15.44
C GLN A 37 10.95 -0.48 -15.91
N GLN A 38 11.77 -1.23 -16.65
CA GLN A 38 13.01 -0.74 -17.25
C GLN A 38 12.77 0.43 -18.21
N SER A 39 11.70 0.36 -19.02
CA SER A 39 11.32 1.44 -19.94
C SER A 39 10.95 2.74 -19.22
N LEU A 40 10.54 2.63 -17.95
CA LEU A 40 10.24 3.75 -17.05
C LEU A 40 11.45 4.18 -16.20
N GLY A 41 12.62 3.56 -16.40
CA GLY A 41 13.86 3.90 -15.71
C GLY A 41 14.07 3.20 -14.38
N VAL A 42 13.30 2.15 -14.08
CA VAL A 42 13.50 1.33 -12.87
C VAL A 42 14.67 0.36 -13.11
N ASP A 43 15.64 0.34 -12.19
CA ASP A 43 16.71 -0.65 -12.18
C ASP A 43 16.16 -1.98 -11.66
N THR A 44 15.80 -2.86 -12.57
CA THR A 44 15.23 -4.18 -12.28
C THR A 44 15.69 -5.20 -13.32
N SER A 45 15.74 -6.46 -12.94
CA SER A 45 16.13 -7.55 -13.83
C SER A 45 15.46 -8.86 -13.43
N VAL A 46 15.28 -9.78 -14.40
CA VAL A 46 14.87 -11.14 -14.09
C VAL A 46 16.11 -11.95 -13.72
N ILE A 47 16.05 -12.64 -12.59
CA ILE A 47 17.09 -13.52 -12.08
C ILE A 47 16.56 -14.94 -11.93
N ASP A 48 17.45 -15.93 -12.03
CA ASP A 48 17.14 -17.34 -11.83
C ASP A 48 17.31 -17.79 -10.37
N SER A 49 17.01 -19.04 -10.11
CA SER A 49 17.16 -19.64 -8.78
C SER A 49 18.61 -19.70 -8.29
N HIS A 50 19.59 -19.72 -9.19
CA HIS A 50 21.02 -19.69 -8.82
C HIS A 50 21.36 -18.32 -8.24
N ALA A 51 21.01 -17.24 -8.93
CA ALA A 51 21.21 -15.88 -8.45
C ALA A 51 20.44 -15.59 -7.15
N LEU A 52 19.21 -16.15 -6.99
CA LEU A 52 18.48 -16.08 -5.71
C LEU A 52 19.26 -16.71 -4.55
N ARG A 53 19.91 -17.87 -4.77
CA ARG A 53 20.77 -18.50 -3.74
C ARG A 53 22.03 -17.69 -3.43
N GLU A 54 22.54 -16.94 -4.38
CA GLU A 54 23.66 -16.01 -4.14
C GLU A 54 23.18 -14.78 -3.33
N LEU A 55 21.98 -14.27 -3.62
CA LEU A 55 21.36 -13.17 -2.86
C LEU A 55 21.02 -13.60 -1.43
N GLU A 56 20.55 -14.83 -1.23
CA GLU A 56 20.14 -15.37 0.08
C GLU A 56 20.71 -16.78 0.30
N PRO A 57 22.00 -16.89 0.70
CA PRO A 57 22.70 -18.19 0.81
C PRO A 57 22.08 -19.18 1.80
N GLY A 58 21.29 -18.68 2.76
CA GLY A 58 20.53 -19.53 3.69
C GLY A 58 19.14 -19.90 3.22
N GLY A 59 18.75 -19.44 2.03
CA GLY A 59 17.43 -19.65 1.46
C GLY A 59 17.29 -20.95 0.69
N SER A 60 16.08 -21.48 0.65
CA SER A 60 15.69 -22.65 -0.13
C SER A 60 14.89 -22.20 -1.35
N PHE A 61 15.51 -22.32 -2.53
CA PHE A 61 14.89 -21.93 -3.81
C PHE A 61 14.93 -23.13 -4.76
N SER A 62 13.79 -23.43 -5.37
CA SER A 62 13.64 -24.52 -6.34
C SER A 62 14.23 -24.12 -7.70
N GLU A 63 14.65 -25.10 -8.51
CA GLU A 63 15.17 -24.82 -9.86
C GLU A 63 14.10 -24.28 -10.82
N ASP A 64 12.83 -24.52 -10.52
CA ASP A 64 11.68 -24.05 -11.27
C ASP A 64 11.17 -22.67 -10.79
N GLU A 65 12.02 -21.88 -10.19
CA GLU A 65 11.71 -20.52 -9.68
C GLU A 65 12.62 -19.47 -10.31
N CYS A 66 12.03 -18.29 -10.54
CA CYS A 66 12.72 -17.08 -10.95
C CYS A 66 12.21 -15.89 -10.13
N ALA A 67 12.85 -14.73 -10.26
CA ALA A 67 12.39 -13.53 -9.57
C ALA A 67 12.68 -12.26 -10.39
N ALA A 68 11.86 -11.23 -10.17
CA ALA A 68 12.27 -9.86 -10.47
C ALA A 68 13.11 -9.34 -9.31
N TRP A 69 14.28 -8.81 -9.63
CA TRP A 69 15.23 -8.24 -8.68
C TRP A 69 15.37 -6.73 -8.87
N GLU A 70 15.12 -5.98 -7.80
CA GLU A 70 15.28 -4.52 -7.75
C GLU A 70 16.32 -4.15 -6.68
N PRO A 71 17.58 -3.87 -7.05
CA PRO A 71 18.65 -3.56 -6.09
C PRO A 71 18.41 -2.25 -5.33
N GLU A 72 17.71 -1.29 -5.94
CA GLU A 72 17.43 0.02 -5.36
C GLU A 72 16.11 0.09 -4.58
N ALA A 73 15.35 -1.01 -4.55
CA ALA A 73 14.13 -1.09 -3.75
C ALA A 73 14.41 -0.94 -2.26
N GLY A 74 13.52 -0.25 -1.56
CA GLY A 74 13.73 0.06 -0.15
C GLY A 74 12.46 0.21 0.65
N ASN A 75 12.64 0.50 1.93
CA ASN A 75 11.58 0.83 2.86
C ASN A 75 11.92 2.08 3.66
N VAL A 76 10.90 2.69 4.21
CA VAL A 76 10.98 3.86 5.09
C VAL A 76 10.20 3.59 6.37
N ASN A 77 10.41 4.44 7.37
CA ASN A 77 9.54 4.44 8.54
C ASN A 77 8.21 5.15 8.17
N PRO A 78 7.06 4.46 8.19
CA PRO A 78 5.80 5.06 7.74
C PRO A 78 5.35 6.22 8.62
N VAL A 79 5.53 6.14 9.94
CA VAL A 79 5.14 7.19 10.89
C VAL A 79 6.00 8.44 10.67
N GLN A 80 7.32 8.28 10.61
CA GLN A 80 8.22 9.41 10.33
C GLN A 80 7.93 10.05 8.97
N THR A 81 7.64 9.23 7.95
CA THR A 81 7.30 9.74 6.62
C THR A 81 6.04 10.59 6.63
N VAL A 82 4.96 10.12 7.29
CA VAL A 82 3.72 10.89 7.39
C VAL A 82 3.94 12.22 8.11
N HIS A 83 4.66 12.20 9.24
CA HIS A 83 4.99 13.44 9.97
C HIS A 83 5.86 14.38 9.13
N ALA A 84 6.85 13.86 8.41
CA ALA A 84 7.71 14.65 7.56
C ALA A 84 6.95 15.33 6.41
N VAL A 85 6.04 14.59 5.75
CA VAL A 85 5.19 15.16 4.69
C VAL A 85 4.25 16.22 5.25
N LEU A 86 3.64 15.97 6.42
CA LEU A 86 2.77 16.93 7.09
C LEU A 86 3.52 18.22 7.48
N ASP A 87 4.74 18.09 8.00
CA ASP A 87 5.59 19.23 8.31
C ASP A 87 5.94 20.05 7.06
N CYS A 88 6.28 19.39 5.95
CA CYS A 88 6.49 20.06 4.67
C CYS A 88 5.23 20.81 4.19
N ALA A 89 4.07 20.18 4.28
CA ALA A 89 2.80 20.81 3.90
C ALA A 89 2.50 22.05 4.79
N THR A 90 2.70 21.93 6.08
CA THR A 90 2.47 23.01 7.05
C THR A 90 3.43 24.19 6.80
N ARG A 91 4.71 23.92 6.53
CA ARG A 91 5.67 24.96 6.12
C ARG A 91 5.27 25.66 4.82
N ALA A 92 4.58 24.93 3.92
CA ALA A 92 4.04 25.49 2.69
C ALA A 92 2.70 26.23 2.88
N GLY A 93 2.19 26.34 4.12
CA GLY A 93 0.99 27.10 4.47
C GLY A 93 -0.29 26.26 4.62
N ALA A 94 -0.20 24.92 4.60
CA ALA A 94 -1.34 24.08 4.93
C ALA A 94 -1.63 24.10 6.43
N GLU A 95 -2.93 24.06 6.81
CA GLU A 95 -3.37 23.93 8.19
C GLU A 95 -3.72 22.46 8.49
N ALA A 96 -3.17 21.92 9.57
CA ALA A 96 -3.52 20.59 10.06
C ALA A 96 -4.38 20.71 11.34
N ARG A 97 -5.54 20.08 11.32
CA ARG A 97 -6.48 19.99 12.47
C ARG A 97 -6.56 18.55 12.94
N ILE A 98 -5.69 18.18 13.86
CA ILE A 98 -5.61 16.84 14.42
C ILE A 98 -6.60 16.69 15.57
N GLY A 99 -7.22 15.49 15.69
CA GLY A 99 -8.19 15.19 16.75
C GLY A 99 -9.60 15.67 16.45
N LEU A 100 -9.89 16.08 15.21
CA LEU A 100 -11.23 16.41 14.73
C LEU A 100 -11.67 15.41 13.67
N ARG A 101 -12.91 14.97 13.76
CA ARG A 101 -13.55 14.06 12.81
C ARG A 101 -14.47 14.82 11.87
N VAL A 102 -14.40 14.54 10.58
CA VAL A 102 -15.42 14.95 9.63
C VAL A 102 -16.63 14.04 9.80
N THR A 103 -17.80 14.63 10.07
CA THR A 103 -19.07 13.92 10.33
C THR A 103 -20.07 14.09 9.19
N GLY A 104 -19.81 15.00 8.25
CA GLY A 104 -20.71 15.24 7.12
C GLY A 104 -20.20 16.32 6.18
N PHE A 105 -21.06 16.71 5.24
CA PHE A 105 -20.73 17.66 4.21
C PHE A 105 -21.70 18.83 4.18
N MET A 106 -21.18 20.06 4.12
CA MET A 106 -21.96 21.24 3.78
C MET A 106 -22.37 21.16 2.31
N ARG A 107 -23.66 21.15 2.02
CA ARG A 107 -24.18 20.87 0.69
C ARG A 107 -25.16 21.95 0.22
N ASN A 108 -25.10 22.32 -1.07
CA ASN A 108 -26.11 23.14 -1.74
C ASN A 108 -26.49 22.47 -3.08
N GLY A 109 -27.63 21.80 -3.13
CA GLY A 109 -27.98 20.93 -4.24
C GLY A 109 -26.98 19.78 -4.40
N ASP A 110 -26.38 19.63 -5.58
CA ASP A 110 -25.38 18.60 -5.87
C ASP A 110 -23.95 19.10 -5.64
N ARG A 111 -23.78 20.32 -5.10
CA ARG A 111 -22.47 20.88 -4.83
C ARG A 111 -22.10 20.79 -3.36
N ILE A 112 -20.94 20.20 -3.08
CA ILE A 112 -20.27 20.23 -1.77
C ILE A 112 -19.55 21.57 -1.63
N GLN A 113 -19.71 22.21 -0.46
CA GLN A 113 -19.16 23.54 -0.14
C GLN A 113 -18.26 23.52 1.10
N GLY A 114 -18.01 22.34 1.66
CA GLY A 114 -17.21 22.17 2.86
C GLY A 114 -17.58 20.92 3.64
N VAL A 115 -17.08 20.84 4.85
CA VAL A 115 -17.29 19.72 5.76
C VAL A 115 -17.81 20.17 7.11
N GLU A 116 -18.54 19.29 7.80
CA GLU A 116 -18.99 19.40 9.17
C GLU A 116 -18.08 18.57 10.09
N LEU A 117 -17.78 19.07 11.27
CA LEU A 117 -16.87 18.44 12.22
C LEU A 117 -17.62 17.99 13.48
N ASP A 118 -17.06 17.02 14.22
CA ASP A 118 -17.63 16.44 15.44
C ASP A 118 -17.72 17.41 16.62
N ASP A 119 -16.97 18.52 16.60
CA ASP A 119 -17.09 19.62 17.58
C ASP A 119 -18.25 20.61 17.23
N GLY A 120 -19.00 20.34 16.17
CA GLY A 120 -20.10 21.19 15.66
C GLY A 120 -19.63 22.36 14.80
N SER A 121 -18.35 22.54 14.57
CA SER A 121 -17.81 23.52 13.64
C SER A 121 -17.88 23.06 12.19
N CYS A 122 -17.74 24.02 11.26
CA CYS A 122 -17.72 23.72 9.83
C CYS A 122 -16.49 24.35 9.19
N VAL A 123 -16.00 23.71 8.12
CA VAL A 123 -14.93 24.24 7.27
C VAL A 123 -15.44 24.39 5.85
N ALA A 124 -15.60 25.65 5.42
CA ALA A 124 -15.98 25.95 4.04
C ALA A 124 -14.79 25.73 3.10
N ALA A 125 -15.04 25.08 1.97
CA ALA A 125 -14.04 24.81 0.95
C ALA A 125 -14.68 24.77 -0.45
N ALA A 126 -13.96 25.23 -1.46
CA ALA A 126 -14.39 25.14 -2.86
C ALA A 126 -14.25 23.70 -3.41
N MET A 127 -13.31 22.93 -2.82
CA MET A 127 -13.03 21.54 -3.16
C MET A 127 -12.73 20.75 -1.88
N VAL A 128 -13.35 19.58 -1.73
CA VAL A 128 -13.09 18.62 -0.66
C VAL A 128 -12.45 17.37 -1.27
N ILE A 129 -11.38 16.84 -0.66
CA ILE A 129 -10.76 15.59 -1.05
C ILE A 129 -10.96 14.59 0.07
N VAL A 130 -11.70 13.53 -0.20
CA VAL A 130 -11.92 12.43 0.75
C VAL A 130 -10.77 11.43 0.60
N ALA A 131 -9.77 11.56 1.49
CA ALA A 131 -8.62 10.64 1.59
C ALA A 131 -8.66 9.89 2.94
N ALA A 132 -9.87 9.52 3.37
CA ALA A 132 -10.17 9.03 4.71
C ALA A 132 -9.93 7.50 4.89
N GLY A 133 -9.20 6.84 3.96
CA GLY A 133 -8.87 5.42 4.07
C GLY A 133 -10.10 4.55 4.36
N PRO A 134 -10.10 3.72 5.43
CA PRO A 134 -11.20 2.81 5.74
C PRO A 134 -12.54 3.50 6.02
N TRP A 135 -12.53 4.75 6.45
CA TRP A 135 -13.74 5.56 6.72
C TRP A 135 -14.32 6.22 5.47
N ALA A 136 -13.62 6.18 4.34
CA ALA A 136 -14.06 6.87 3.12
C ALA A 136 -15.39 6.35 2.59
N GLY A 137 -15.64 5.04 2.67
CA GLY A 137 -16.89 4.41 2.23
C GLY A 137 -18.11 4.94 2.98
N GLN A 138 -18.05 4.91 4.30
CA GLN A 138 -19.12 5.39 5.18
C GLN A 138 -19.39 6.90 4.95
N LEU A 139 -18.34 7.70 4.90
CA LEU A 139 -18.46 9.14 4.71
C LEU A 139 -19.09 9.51 3.35
N LEU A 140 -18.79 8.77 2.29
CA LEU A 140 -19.38 8.99 0.96
C LEU A 140 -20.81 8.45 0.86
N GLU A 141 -21.14 7.37 1.58
CA GLU A 141 -22.51 6.87 1.69
C GLU A 141 -23.44 7.91 2.35
N GLU A 142 -22.96 8.60 3.40
CA GLU A 142 -23.69 9.72 4.03
C GLU A 142 -23.91 10.90 3.06
N ALA A 143 -22.98 11.09 2.11
CA ALA A 143 -23.16 12.04 1.02
C ALA A 143 -24.16 11.57 -0.05
N GLY A 144 -24.70 10.35 0.06
CA GLY A 144 -25.62 9.75 -0.90
C GLY A 144 -24.94 9.13 -2.13
N VAL A 145 -23.62 8.90 -2.08
CA VAL A 145 -22.86 8.30 -3.18
C VAL A 145 -22.06 7.10 -2.66
N PRO A 146 -22.71 5.92 -2.52
CA PRO A 146 -22.01 4.73 -2.11
C PRO A 146 -20.99 4.32 -3.21
N LEU A 147 -19.72 4.16 -2.82
CA LEU A 147 -18.66 3.62 -3.67
C LEU A 147 -18.28 2.21 -3.20
N PRO A 148 -17.82 1.33 -4.08
CA PRO A 148 -17.48 -0.05 -3.73
C PRO A 148 -16.14 -0.11 -2.98
N LEU A 149 -16.11 0.46 -1.80
CA LEU A 149 -15.00 0.46 -0.86
C LEU A 149 -15.33 -0.48 0.31
N GLN A 150 -14.39 -1.34 0.66
CA GLN A 150 -14.53 -2.26 1.77
C GLN A 150 -13.27 -2.19 2.64
N ALA A 151 -13.44 -2.25 3.97
CA ALA A 151 -12.32 -2.39 4.88
C ALA A 151 -12.03 -3.88 5.11
N LEU A 152 -10.80 -4.29 4.91
CA LEU A 152 -10.29 -5.63 5.26
C LEU A 152 -9.25 -5.51 6.35
N ARG A 153 -9.12 -6.56 7.16
CA ARG A 153 -8.17 -6.64 8.28
C ARG A 153 -7.08 -7.69 8.02
N PRO A 154 -6.05 -7.38 7.24
CA PRO A 154 -4.87 -8.24 7.15
C PRO A 154 -4.11 -8.28 8.47
N GLU A 155 -3.54 -9.46 8.76
CA GLU A 155 -2.65 -9.67 9.88
C GLU A 155 -1.18 -9.65 9.42
N GLN A 156 -0.29 -9.28 10.34
CA GLN A 156 1.17 -9.30 10.12
C GLN A 156 1.84 -9.84 11.38
N ALA A 157 2.80 -10.73 11.21
CA ALA A 157 3.57 -11.32 12.31
C ALA A 157 5.00 -10.78 12.32
N PHE A 158 5.59 -10.67 13.49
CA PHE A 158 6.98 -10.24 13.70
C PHE A 158 7.80 -11.39 14.28
N PHE A 159 8.97 -11.63 13.66
CA PHE A 159 9.92 -12.65 14.12
C PHE A 159 11.28 -12.04 14.42
N GLU A 160 11.92 -12.57 15.45
CA GLU A 160 13.32 -12.28 15.72
C GLU A 160 14.19 -12.93 14.64
N PRO A 161 15.12 -12.20 14.02
CA PRO A 161 16.08 -12.82 13.13
C PRO A 161 16.92 -13.84 13.88
N PRO A 162 17.14 -15.03 13.32
CA PRO A 162 17.96 -16.04 13.97
C PRO A 162 19.42 -15.58 14.07
N ALA A 163 20.17 -16.15 15.01
CA ALA A 163 21.58 -15.89 15.16
C ALA A 163 22.33 -16.24 13.85
N GLY A 164 23.12 -15.30 13.35
CA GLY A 164 23.83 -15.46 12.07
C GLY A 164 23.01 -15.03 10.83
N ALA A 165 21.80 -14.50 11.00
CA ALA A 165 21.09 -13.84 9.90
C ALA A 165 21.98 -12.73 9.31
N ARG A 166 21.85 -12.52 7.98
CA ARG A 166 22.61 -11.47 7.30
C ARG A 166 22.32 -10.10 7.92
N GLU A 167 23.34 -9.27 8.03
CA GLU A 167 23.21 -7.88 8.48
C GLU A 167 22.28 -7.10 7.53
N LYS A 168 22.46 -7.26 6.22
CA LYS A 168 21.57 -6.70 5.19
C LYS A 168 20.55 -7.76 4.76
N ARG A 169 19.37 -7.73 5.36
CA ARG A 169 18.24 -8.59 4.99
C ARG A 169 17.43 -7.92 3.89
N LEU A 170 17.06 -8.70 2.88
CA LEU A 170 16.32 -8.22 1.70
C LEU A 170 14.81 -8.20 1.95
N ILE A 171 14.09 -7.49 1.09
CA ILE A 171 12.63 -7.55 1.01
C ILE A 171 12.27 -8.63 -0.01
N TYR A 172 11.27 -9.44 0.32
CA TYR A 172 10.78 -10.47 -0.59
C TYR A 172 9.26 -10.45 -0.70
N GLY A 173 8.78 -10.61 -1.95
CA GLY A 173 7.45 -11.09 -2.25
C GLY A 173 7.56 -12.50 -2.82
N ASP A 174 6.94 -13.48 -2.19
CA ASP A 174 7.02 -14.89 -2.57
C ASP A 174 5.65 -15.39 -3.01
N LEU A 175 5.36 -15.28 -4.30
CA LEU A 175 4.10 -15.73 -4.89
C LEU A 175 3.91 -17.24 -4.79
N THR A 176 5.01 -18.00 -4.73
CA THR A 176 4.94 -19.45 -4.69
C THR A 176 4.48 -19.99 -3.34
N ASN A 177 4.76 -19.27 -2.26
CA ASN A 177 4.32 -19.57 -0.91
C ASN A 177 3.24 -18.62 -0.39
N GLY A 178 2.85 -17.60 -1.17
CA GLY A 178 1.81 -16.66 -0.82
C GLY A 178 2.13 -15.74 0.36
N ILE A 179 3.41 -15.42 0.57
CA ILE A 179 3.88 -14.54 1.66
C ILE A 179 4.80 -13.44 1.16
N TYR A 180 4.90 -12.39 1.94
CA TYR A 180 6.00 -11.44 1.84
C TYR A 180 6.72 -11.34 3.19
N TRP A 181 8.00 -10.95 3.14
CA TRP A 181 8.72 -10.58 4.36
C TRP A 181 9.70 -9.45 4.10
N LYS A 182 9.93 -8.67 5.14
CA LYS A 182 10.87 -7.56 5.08
C LYS A 182 11.52 -7.30 6.44
N PRO A 183 12.75 -6.73 6.45
CA PRO A 183 13.34 -6.23 7.69
C PRO A 183 12.60 -4.97 8.18
N GLU A 184 12.38 -4.91 9.47
CA GLU A 184 11.95 -3.71 10.17
C GLU A 184 13.14 -2.97 10.76
N LEU A 185 13.01 -1.64 10.94
CA LEU A 185 14.06 -0.79 11.52
C LEU A 185 14.41 -1.21 12.95
N ALA A 186 13.45 -1.74 13.70
CA ALA A 186 13.66 -2.30 15.04
C ALA A 186 14.45 -3.62 15.06
N GLY A 187 14.88 -4.11 13.90
CA GLY A 187 15.65 -5.32 13.77
C GLY A 187 14.85 -6.60 13.53
N TRP A 188 13.52 -6.56 13.64
CA TRP A 188 12.64 -7.71 13.41
C TRP A 188 12.46 -8.02 11.93
N THR A 189 11.89 -9.20 11.65
CA THR A 189 11.37 -9.56 10.34
C THR A 189 9.86 -9.55 10.38
N ARG A 190 9.24 -8.69 9.58
CA ARG A 190 7.79 -8.67 9.37
C ARG A 190 7.44 -9.69 8.31
N VAL A 191 6.37 -10.43 8.53
CA VAL A 191 5.82 -11.41 7.59
C VAL A 191 4.31 -11.19 7.46
N GLY A 192 3.80 -11.22 6.25
CA GLY A 192 2.38 -11.16 5.96
C GLY A 192 2.02 -12.03 4.76
N PHE A 193 0.72 -12.22 4.52
CA PHE A 193 0.24 -12.94 3.36
C PHE A 193 0.06 -11.99 2.17
N LEU A 194 0.25 -12.53 0.97
CA LEU A 194 0.03 -11.80 -0.29
C LEU A 194 -1.44 -11.90 -0.74
N ASP A 195 -2.14 -12.95 -0.32
CA ASP A 195 -3.55 -13.14 -0.63
C ASP A 195 -4.42 -12.57 0.48
N MET A 196 -5.37 -11.71 0.11
CA MET A 196 -6.31 -11.08 1.04
C MET A 196 -7.71 -11.72 1.01
N ASN A 197 -7.90 -12.83 0.27
CA ASN A 197 -9.22 -13.47 0.14
C ASN A 197 -9.75 -14.00 1.48
N ASP A 198 -8.85 -14.34 2.41
CA ASP A 198 -9.18 -14.84 3.74
C ASP A 198 -9.21 -13.74 4.81
N ASP A 199 -8.92 -12.48 4.44
CA ASP A 199 -8.92 -11.38 5.39
C ASP A 199 -10.35 -11.04 5.84
N ALA A 200 -10.50 -10.79 7.12
CA ALA A 200 -11.79 -10.46 7.69
C ALA A 200 -12.28 -9.08 7.20
N VAL A 201 -13.55 -9.05 6.80
CA VAL A 201 -14.25 -7.79 6.52
C VAL A 201 -14.51 -7.06 7.83
N VAL A 202 -14.27 -5.75 7.83
CA VAL A 202 -14.49 -4.87 8.99
C VAL A 202 -15.58 -3.86 8.62
N ASP A 203 -16.72 -3.97 9.31
CA ASP A 203 -17.85 -3.06 9.10
C ASP A 203 -17.64 -1.72 9.81
N ASP A 204 -16.98 -1.72 10.97
CA ASP A 204 -16.68 -0.52 11.76
C ASP A 204 -15.17 -0.33 11.92
N PRO A 205 -14.56 0.59 11.14
CA PRO A 205 -13.12 0.87 11.23
C PRO A 205 -12.64 1.45 12.57
N ASP A 206 -13.56 1.93 13.42
CA ASP A 206 -13.22 2.43 14.75
C ASP A 206 -13.13 1.30 15.80
N HIS A 207 -13.72 0.14 15.50
CA HIS A 207 -13.79 -0.99 16.43
C HIS A 207 -13.43 -2.30 15.74
N TYR A 208 -12.14 -2.61 15.68
CA TYR A 208 -11.64 -3.89 15.17
C TYR A 208 -10.54 -4.43 16.09
N ASP A 209 -10.23 -5.71 15.98
CA ASP A 209 -9.14 -6.34 16.71
C ASP A 209 -7.78 -5.98 16.09
N GLU A 210 -6.98 -5.20 16.79
CA GLU A 210 -5.63 -4.83 16.36
C GLU A 210 -4.59 -5.93 16.66
N GLY A 211 -4.98 -7.01 17.31
CA GLY A 211 -4.11 -8.13 17.62
C GLY A 211 -3.80 -9.02 16.41
N VAL A 212 -3.02 -10.06 16.66
CA VAL A 212 -2.71 -11.11 15.68
C VAL A 212 -3.02 -12.47 16.28
N SER A 213 -3.62 -13.36 15.49
CA SER A 213 -3.95 -14.70 15.93
C SER A 213 -2.71 -15.60 16.06
N GLY A 214 -2.73 -16.54 16.99
CA GLY A 214 -1.67 -17.55 17.13
C GLY A 214 -1.60 -18.48 15.90
N GLU A 215 -2.74 -18.70 15.25
CA GLU A 215 -2.84 -19.49 14.02
C GLU A 215 -2.13 -18.79 12.87
N PHE A 216 -2.33 -17.47 12.71
CA PHE A 216 -1.64 -16.67 11.69
C PHE A 216 -0.12 -16.65 11.92
N ILE A 217 0.33 -16.43 13.18
CA ILE A 217 1.76 -16.48 13.53
C ILE A 217 2.36 -17.83 13.15
N SER A 218 1.65 -18.93 13.44
CA SER A 218 2.12 -20.29 13.13
C SER A 218 2.19 -20.53 11.63
N ALA A 219 1.20 -20.09 10.87
CA ALA A 219 1.18 -20.21 9.40
C ALA A 219 2.28 -19.34 8.74
N CYS A 220 2.51 -18.12 9.24
CA CYS A 220 3.63 -17.29 8.80
C CYS A 220 4.98 -17.97 9.04
N ARG A 221 5.19 -18.56 10.23
CA ARG A 221 6.41 -19.29 10.55
C ARG A 221 6.60 -20.49 9.62
N GLU A 222 5.57 -21.29 9.39
CA GLU A 222 5.63 -22.44 8.51
C GLU A 222 6.04 -22.03 7.10
N ARG A 223 5.35 -21.06 6.50
CA ARG A 223 5.64 -20.59 5.14
C ARG A 223 7.02 -19.95 5.03
N LEU A 224 7.39 -19.08 5.99
CA LEU A 224 8.71 -18.46 6.03
C LEU A 224 9.82 -19.50 6.17
N SER A 225 9.64 -20.54 6.98
CA SER A 225 10.63 -21.59 7.20
C SER A 225 10.84 -22.49 5.97
N LYS A 226 9.86 -22.61 5.07
CA LYS A 226 10.05 -23.28 3.77
C LYS A 226 11.10 -22.54 2.94
N ARG A 227 11.14 -21.23 3.03
CA ARG A 227 12.06 -20.36 2.30
C ARG A 227 13.36 -20.11 3.05
N LEU A 228 13.25 -19.83 4.33
CA LEU A 228 14.36 -19.55 5.25
C LEU A 228 14.32 -20.53 6.44
N PRO A 229 14.88 -21.75 6.29
CA PRO A 229 14.78 -22.82 7.31
C PRO A 229 15.24 -22.42 8.71
N HIS A 230 16.19 -21.49 8.81
CA HIS A 230 16.71 -20.99 10.08
C HIS A 230 15.69 -20.18 10.89
N TYR A 231 14.54 -19.75 10.30
CA TYR A 231 13.44 -19.12 11.03
C TYR A 231 12.51 -20.10 11.74
N SER A 232 12.65 -21.40 11.55
CA SER A 232 11.75 -22.42 12.12
C SER A 232 11.60 -22.34 13.63
N MET A 233 12.67 -21.94 14.33
CA MET A 233 12.70 -21.78 15.79
C MET A 233 12.80 -20.32 16.25
N SER A 234 12.69 -19.35 15.34
CA SER A 234 12.79 -17.94 15.70
C SER A 234 11.65 -17.53 16.63
N PRO A 235 11.92 -16.81 17.72
CA PRO A 235 10.86 -16.27 18.57
C PRO A 235 9.95 -15.34 17.78
N SER A 236 8.64 -15.38 18.07
CA SER A 236 7.69 -14.39 17.61
C SER A 236 7.52 -13.29 18.64
N TRP A 237 7.47 -12.06 18.19
CA TRP A 237 7.12 -10.88 18.97
C TRP A 237 5.65 -10.51 18.82
N GLY A 238 4.79 -11.48 18.45
CA GLY A 238 3.39 -11.22 18.14
C GLY A 238 3.23 -10.63 16.75
N GLY A 239 2.39 -9.64 16.64
CA GLY A 239 2.08 -9.00 15.37
C GLY A 239 1.01 -7.93 15.53
N VAL A 240 0.40 -7.56 14.42
CA VAL A 240 -0.65 -6.55 14.35
C VAL A 240 -1.67 -6.89 13.27
N GLY A 241 -2.96 -6.68 13.57
CA GLY A 241 -4.01 -6.51 12.59
C GLY A 241 -4.12 -5.04 12.21
N ALA A 242 -4.25 -4.75 10.94
CA ALA A 242 -4.39 -3.38 10.44
C ALA A 242 -5.53 -3.30 9.42
N LEU A 243 -5.84 -2.13 8.88
CA LEU A 243 -6.91 -1.98 7.92
C LEU A 243 -6.35 -1.66 6.53
N TYR A 244 -6.85 -2.38 5.53
CA TYR A 244 -6.77 -2.00 4.13
C TYR A 244 -8.14 -1.54 3.65
N THR A 245 -8.15 -0.54 2.79
CA THR A 245 -9.35 -0.18 2.03
C THR A 245 -9.21 -0.74 0.63
N VAL A 246 -10.09 -1.66 0.27
CA VAL A 246 -10.04 -2.38 -1.00
C VAL A 246 -11.18 -2.01 -1.92
N THR A 247 -10.98 -2.22 -3.21
CA THR A 247 -11.96 -2.14 -4.28
C THR A 247 -12.11 -3.50 -4.95
N PRO A 248 -13.19 -3.77 -5.70
CA PRO A 248 -13.39 -5.07 -6.35
C PRO A 248 -12.29 -5.46 -7.36
N ASP A 249 -11.56 -4.50 -7.93
CA ASP A 249 -10.48 -4.70 -8.88
C ASP A 249 -9.08 -4.43 -8.28
N SER A 250 -9.01 -4.26 -6.96
CA SER A 250 -7.78 -4.00 -6.21
C SER A 250 -6.99 -2.74 -6.63
N HIS A 251 -7.66 -1.81 -7.34
CA HIS A 251 -7.06 -0.55 -7.76
C HIS A 251 -7.78 0.65 -7.13
N PRO A 252 -7.07 1.75 -6.82
CA PRO A 252 -7.67 2.88 -6.11
C PRO A 252 -8.76 3.58 -6.91
N LEU A 253 -9.61 4.30 -6.19
CA LEU A 253 -10.53 5.30 -6.72
C LEU A 253 -9.87 6.66 -6.55
N ILE A 254 -9.59 7.34 -7.66
CA ILE A 254 -8.95 8.67 -7.66
C ILE A 254 -9.68 9.55 -8.67
N GLY A 255 -10.39 10.57 -8.20
CA GLY A 255 -11.09 11.48 -9.09
C GLY A 255 -12.33 12.12 -8.48
N PRO A 256 -13.09 12.87 -9.29
CA PRO A 256 -14.35 13.48 -8.87
C PRO A 256 -15.37 12.42 -8.48
N VAL A 257 -16.13 12.67 -7.41
CA VAL A 257 -17.20 11.78 -6.96
C VAL A 257 -18.39 11.89 -7.90
N PRO A 258 -18.90 10.77 -8.46
CA PRO A 258 -19.99 10.83 -9.42
C PRO A 258 -21.25 11.49 -8.86
N GLY A 259 -21.85 12.41 -9.63
CA GLY A 259 -23.09 13.08 -9.27
C GLY A 259 -22.96 14.19 -8.21
N LEU A 260 -21.76 14.50 -7.76
CA LEU A 260 -21.47 15.59 -6.83
C LEU A 260 -20.37 16.50 -7.36
N ASP A 261 -20.60 17.81 -7.29
CA ASP A 261 -19.58 18.81 -7.59
C ASP A 261 -18.76 19.20 -6.33
N GLY A 262 -17.51 19.62 -6.51
CA GLY A 262 -16.69 20.14 -5.43
C GLY A 262 -16.15 19.08 -4.46
N ILE A 263 -16.18 17.80 -4.85
CA ILE A 263 -15.67 16.71 -4.04
C ILE A 263 -14.92 15.66 -4.89
N TRP A 264 -13.79 15.23 -4.38
CA TRP A 264 -12.98 14.15 -4.93
C TRP A 264 -12.80 13.02 -3.91
N VAL A 265 -12.59 11.81 -4.39
CA VAL A 265 -12.17 10.66 -3.59
C VAL A 265 -10.75 10.23 -3.96
N VAL A 266 -9.95 9.85 -2.96
CA VAL A 266 -8.62 9.27 -3.08
C VAL A 266 -8.53 8.14 -2.06
N SER A 267 -9.00 6.95 -2.41
CA SER A 267 -9.13 5.81 -1.48
C SER A 267 -9.10 4.46 -2.22
N GLY A 268 -9.19 3.35 -1.48
CA GLY A 268 -9.30 2.01 -2.07
C GLY A 268 -7.98 1.47 -2.62
N PHE A 269 -6.86 1.79 -2.01
CA PHE A 269 -5.53 1.44 -2.51
C PHE A 269 -5.14 -0.03 -2.31
N SER A 270 -5.95 -0.84 -1.68
CA SER A 270 -5.76 -2.29 -1.57
C SER A 270 -4.34 -2.69 -1.14
N GLY A 271 -3.80 -2.04 -0.10
CA GLY A 271 -2.44 -2.29 0.42
C GLY A 271 -1.29 -1.54 -0.29
N HIS A 272 -1.53 -0.86 -1.42
CA HIS A 272 -0.47 -0.21 -2.22
C HIS A 272 -0.28 1.29 -1.91
N GLY A 273 -1.19 1.92 -1.15
CA GLY A 273 -1.33 3.37 -1.06
C GLY A 273 -0.09 4.11 -0.59
N PHE A 274 0.64 3.55 0.36
CA PHE A 274 1.80 4.22 0.94
C PHE A 274 2.89 4.52 -0.12
N LYS A 275 3.27 3.53 -0.91
CA LYS A 275 4.29 3.69 -1.95
C LYS A 275 3.84 4.61 -3.10
N MET A 276 2.53 4.67 -3.36
CA MET A 276 1.94 5.48 -4.43
C MET A 276 1.68 6.93 -3.99
N ALA A 277 1.61 7.22 -2.70
CA ALA A 277 1.17 8.51 -2.16
C ALA A 277 1.88 9.73 -2.75
N PRO A 278 3.21 9.76 -2.97
CA PRO A 278 3.88 10.91 -3.55
C PRO A 278 3.45 11.21 -4.99
N ALA A 279 3.30 10.17 -5.80
CA ALA A 279 2.86 10.32 -7.21
C ALA A 279 1.38 10.71 -7.29
N VAL A 280 0.54 10.07 -6.50
CA VAL A 280 -0.91 10.37 -6.41
C VAL A 280 -1.14 11.79 -5.91
N GLY A 281 -0.47 12.20 -4.84
CA GLY A 281 -0.61 13.56 -4.29
C GLY A 281 -0.24 14.63 -5.33
N ARG A 282 0.85 14.43 -6.07
CA ARG A 282 1.25 15.32 -7.17
C ARG A 282 0.21 15.34 -8.29
N GLY A 283 -0.26 14.18 -8.73
CA GLY A 283 -1.24 14.08 -9.80
C GLY A 283 -2.59 14.71 -9.44
N VAL A 284 -3.09 14.47 -8.23
CA VAL A 284 -4.34 15.06 -7.73
C VAL A 284 -4.20 16.59 -7.60
N ALA A 285 -3.10 17.09 -7.06
CA ALA A 285 -2.85 18.53 -6.95
C ALA A 285 -2.83 19.21 -8.33
N ALA A 286 -2.16 18.62 -9.31
CA ALA A 286 -2.11 19.12 -10.68
C ALA A 286 -3.50 19.12 -11.34
N ALA A 287 -4.26 18.05 -11.19
CA ALA A 287 -5.60 17.93 -11.77
C ALA A 287 -6.60 18.94 -11.19
N ILE A 288 -6.53 19.22 -9.87
CA ILE A 288 -7.40 20.20 -9.21
C ILE A 288 -6.94 21.63 -9.51
N GLY A 289 -5.64 21.88 -9.61
CA GLY A 289 -5.05 23.19 -9.90
C GLY A 289 -5.19 23.62 -11.37
N ASN A 290 -5.78 22.79 -12.24
CA ASN A 290 -5.82 22.98 -13.70
C ASN A 290 -4.43 23.04 -14.35
N ASP A 291 -3.39 22.61 -13.67
CA ASP A 291 -2.10 22.36 -14.28
C ASP A 291 -2.21 21.09 -15.17
N GLN A 292 -1.39 21.02 -16.21
CA GLN A 292 -1.38 19.79 -17.03
C GLN A 292 -1.00 18.61 -16.10
N PRO A 293 -1.85 17.59 -15.93
CA PRO A 293 -1.62 16.52 -14.97
C PRO A 293 -0.54 15.58 -15.47
N GLY A 294 0.64 16.03 -15.75
CA GLY A 294 1.77 15.19 -16.10
C GLY A 294 1.38 13.79 -16.64
N ASN A 295 2.00 12.75 -16.17
CA ASN A 295 1.67 11.36 -16.55
C ASN A 295 0.55 10.72 -15.68
N PHE A 296 -0.35 11.50 -15.09
CA PHE A 296 -1.47 11.01 -14.30
C PHE A 296 -2.72 10.82 -15.17
N GLU A 297 -3.04 9.55 -15.47
CA GLU A 297 -4.25 9.19 -16.23
C GLU A 297 -5.46 9.11 -15.28
N GLY A 298 -6.12 10.26 -15.07
CA GLY A 298 -7.27 10.36 -14.17
C GLY A 298 -8.42 9.40 -14.50
N ASP A 299 -8.67 9.13 -15.78
CA ASP A 299 -9.74 8.23 -16.22
C ASP A 299 -9.47 6.76 -15.87
N PHE A 300 -8.20 6.36 -15.75
CA PHE A 300 -7.83 4.99 -15.41
C PHE A 300 -8.33 4.61 -14.00
N PHE A 301 -8.23 5.53 -13.04
CA PHE A 301 -8.65 5.32 -11.65
C PHE A 301 -10.03 5.92 -11.36
N ALA A 302 -10.80 6.29 -12.36
CA ALA A 302 -12.06 7.01 -12.18
C ALA A 302 -13.03 6.28 -11.23
N PRO A 303 -13.66 6.99 -10.27
CA PRO A 303 -14.56 6.39 -9.29
C PRO A 303 -15.82 5.76 -9.91
N ASP A 304 -16.24 6.21 -11.07
CA ASP A 304 -17.42 5.71 -11.79
C ASP A 304 -17.15 4.47 -12.65
N ARG A 305 -15.89 3.96 -12.71
CA ARG A 305 -15.54 2.83 -13.59
C ARG A 305 -16.37 1.57 -13.33
N PHE A 306 -16.77 1.32 -12.09
CA PHE A 306 -17.64 0.18 -11.76
C PHE A 306 -19.07 0.38 -12.27
N THR A 307 -19.60 1.59 -12.20
CA THR A 307 -20.92 1.93 -12.76
C THR A 307 -20.89 1.84 -14.29
N ARG A 308 -19.82 2.24 -14.92
CA ARG A 308 -19.57 2.09 -16.37
C ARG A 308 -19.25 0.66 -16.79
N LYS A 309 -19.13 -0.30 -15.84
CA LYS A 309 -18.71 -1.69 -16.08
C LYS A 309 -17.35 -1.80 -16.79
N ALA A 310 -16.43 -0.97 -16.38
CA ALA A 310 -15.07 -0.90 -16.88
C ALA A 310 -14.05 -1.04 -15.72
N PRO A 311 -14.11 -2.13 -14.93
CA PRO A 311 -13.09 -2.38 -13.92
C PRO A 311 -11.72 -2.53 -14.57
N ILE A 312 -10.67 -2.24 -13.82
CA ILE A 312 -9.31 -2.47 -14.28
C ILE A 312 -9.06 -3.97 -14.30
N GLU A 313 -8.74 -4.51 -15.47
CA GLU A 313 -8.40 -5.92 -15.63
C GLU A 313 -6.89 -6.11 -15.49
N VAL A 314 -6.51 -7.00 -14.57
CA VAL A 314 -5.12 -7.42 -14.43
C VAL A 314 -4.76 -8.35 -15.60
N ARG A 315 -3.76 -7.97 -16.38
CA ARG A 315 -3.34 -8.75 -17.57
C ARG A 315 -2.52 -9.99 -17.23
N TYR A 316 -2.08 -10.12 -15.99
CA TYR A 316 -1.17 -11.17 -15.54
C TYR A 316 -1.80 -12.01 -14.44
N GLY A 317 -1.58 -13.33 -14.50
CA GLY A 317 -2.24 -14.33 -13.65
C GLY A 317 -1.81 -14.32 -12.17
N TYR A 318 -0.89 -13.46 -11.78
CA TYR A 318 -0.57 -13.26 -10.37
C TYR A 318 -1.07 -11.90 -9.92
N GLY A 319 -2.11 -11.91 -9.11
CA GLY A 319 -2.57 -10.75 -8.36
C GLY A 319 -1.57 -10.44 -7.26
N ILE A 320 -0.83 -9.35 -7.40
CA ILE A 320 -0.03 -8.82 -6.30
C ILE A 320 -0.94 -7.88 -5.53
N LEU A 321 -1.36 -8.34 -4.38
CA LEU A 321 -2.08 -7.54 -3.42
C LEU A 321 -1.15 -7.28 -2.24
N GLY A 322 -0.82 -6.00 -1.99
CA GLY A 322 -0.01 -5.60 -0.83
C GLY A 322 1.19 -4.74 -1.11
#